data_466a6c87ce58b346201601b01628573a
#
_entry.id   466a6c87ce58b346201601b01628573a
#
_cell.length_a   1.000
_cell.length_b   1.000
_cell.length_c   1.000
_cell.angle_alpha   90.00
_cell.angle_beta   90.00
_cell.angle_gamma   90.00
#
_symmetry.space_group_name_H-M   'P 1'
#
loop_
_entity.id
_entity.type
_entity.pdbx_description
1 polymer ?
#
loop_
_entity_poly.entity_id
_entity_poly.type
_entity_poly.pdbx_seq_one_letter_code
_entity_poly.pdbx_strand_id
1 'polypeptide(L)'
;TVVVTGTNASNVEATESTNFTLAQALPTLTNATFNPTHQAEGQSVTVTLEFDKALQAASAELGGSAVTLTKTADAKVWTGDVVVPVSSELTVGLVVKDYQDLSGNTGAEDRSHSMPITPTLAITPVGNADSSNAAALQITGTSSRFDGQTVSVEIKAQGSETVIXSGSATVQSGGAWTSNAMDISGEPNGTYTVVVTGTNASNVEATEXSTFTLXQALPTLSNATFNPTHQAEGQSVTVTLEFDKALQAASAELGGSAVTLTKTADAKVWTGDVVVPVSSELTVGLVVKDYQDLSGNTGAEDRSHSMPITPTLAITPVGNVDSSNAAALQITGTSSRFDGQTVSVEIKAQGSETVIASGSATVQSGXAWTSNAMDISGE
;
A
#
# COMPACT_ATOMS: atom_id res chain seq x y z
N THR A 1 -19.84 -77.84 22.04
CA THR A 1 -19.87 -79.22 22.47
C THR A 1 -19.87 -80.15 21.22
N VAL A 2 -19.10 -81.19 21.28
CA VAL A 2 -19.11 -82.27 20.29
C VAL A 2 -19.76 -83.45 20.99
N VAL A 3 -20.72 -84.09 20.36
CA VAL A 3 -21.37 -85.25 20.86
C VAL A 3 -21.19 -86.39 19.84
N VAL A 4 -20.72 -87.53 20.33
CA VAL A 4 -20.52 -88.72 19.49
C VAL A 4 -21.40 -89.85 20.04
N THR A 5 -22.23 -90.41 19.20
CA THR A 5 -23.13 -91.49 19.56
C THR A 5 -22.95 -92.66 18.62
N GLY A 6 -22.88 -93.84 19.15
CA GLY A 6 -22.81 -95.08 18.38
C GLY A 6 -23.62 -96.21 18.99
N THR A 7 -24.14 -97.09 18.11
CA THR A 7 -24.89 -98.23 18.53
C THR A 7 -24.12 -99.47 18.04
N ASN A 8 -23.85 -100.41 18.95
CA ASN A 8 -23.08 -101.60 18.61
C ASN A 8 -23.98 -102.67 17.98
N ALA A 9 -23.37 -103.79 17.59
CA ALA A 9 -24.11 -104.90 16.94
C ALA A 9 -25.14 -105.57 17.80
N SER A 10 -25.12 -105.35 19.12
CA SER A 10 -26.09 -105.83 20.05
C SER A 10 -27.20 -104.80 20.33
N ASN A 11 -27.26 -103.73 19.55
CA ASN A 11 -28.25 -102.66 19.65
C ASN A 11 -28.11 -101.87 20.97
N VAL A 12 -26.89 -101.78 21.48
CA VAL A 12 -26.63 -100.97 22.71
C VAL A 12 -25.97 -99.69 22.28
N GLU A 13 -26.55 -98.61 22.75
CA GLU A 13 -26.04 -97.24 22.38
C GLU A 13 -25.10 -96.77 23.47
N ALA A 14 -24.07 -96.01 23.04
CA ALA A 14 -23.14 -95.25 23.90
C ALA A 14 -23.00 -93.87 23.35
N THR A 15 -22.95 -92.91 24.23
CA THR A 15 -22.78 -91.48 23.86
C THR A 15 -21.71 -90.88 24.76
N GLU A 16 -20.84 -90.01 24.10
CA GLU A 16 -19.82 -89.25 24.81
C GLU A 16 -19.79 -87.86 24.27
N SER A 17 -19.46 -86.86 25.13
CA SER A 17 -19.42 -85.49 24.70
C SER A 17 -18.26 -84.78 25.35
N THR A 18 -17.80 -83.66 24.62
CA THR A 18 -16.81 -82.81 25.20
C THR A 18 -17.05 -81.44 24.63
N ASN A 19 -16.52 -80.43 25.33
CA ASN A 19 -16.64 -79.01 24.92
C ASN A 19 -15.33 -78.51 24.31
N PHE A 20 -15.47 -77.55 23.45
CA PHE A 20 -14.29 -76.77 22.94
C PHE A 20 -14.72 -75.34 22.85
N THR A 21 -13.72 -74.44 22.81
CA THR A 21 -13.91 -73.02 22.68
C THR A 21 -13.53 -72.61 21.26
N LEU A 22 -14.39 -71.82 20.65
CA LEU A 22 -14.05 -71.20 19.34
C LEU A 22 -13.67 -69.77 19.63
N ALA A 23 -12.46 -69.40 19.23
CA ALA A 23 -11.95 -68.04 19.35
C ALA A 23 -11.44 -67.59 18.04
N GLN A 24 -12.19 -66.73 17.35
CA GLN A 24 -11.77 -66.17 16.07
C GLN A 24 -11.15 -64.82 16.30
N ALA A 25 -10.27 -64.41 15.36
CA ALA A 25 -9.70 -63.09 15.41
C ALA A 25 -10.83 -62.06 15.34
N LEU A 26 -10.77 -61.04 16.19
CA LEU A 26 -11.75 -59.95 16.20
C LEU A 26 -11.50 -58.98 15.06
N PRO A 27 -12.54 -58.29 14.58
CA PRO A 27 -12.32 -57.24 13.58
C PRO A 27 -11.54 -56.07 14.18
N THR A 28 -10.75 -55.38 13.34
CA THR A 28 -9.99 -54.22 13.76
C THR A 28 -10.17 -53.12 12.73
N LEU A 29 -10.09 -51.86 13.21
CA LEU A 29 -10.07 -50.68 12.35
C LEU A 29 -8.66 -50.55 11.78
N THR A 30 -8.55 -50.49 10.46
CA THR A 30 -7.25 -50.39 9.81
C THR A 30 -6.96 -48.96 9.34
N ASN A 31 -7.98 -48.13 9.11
CA ASN A 31 -7.77 -46.75 8.67
C ASN A 31 -9.04 -45.94 8.94
N ALA A 32 -8.81 -44.64 9.14
CA ALA A 32 -9.89 -43.66 9.23
C ALA A 32 -9.43 -42.39 8.53
N THR A 33 -10.28 -41.86 7.67
CA THR A 33 -9.99 -40.64 6.95
C THR A 33 -11.13 -39.66 7.08
N PHE A 34 -10.81 -38.39 6.88
CA PHE A 34 -11.76 -37.30 6.98
C PHE A 34 -11.72 -36.50 5.68
N ASN A 35 -12.88 -36.10 5.19
CA ASN A 35 -12.97 -35.24 4.00
C ASN A 35 -13.95 -34.11 4.25
N PRO A 36 -13.47 -32.84 4.33
CA PRO A 36 -12.07 -32.42 4.17
C PRO A 36 -11.20 -32.91 5.35
N THR A 37 -9.89 -32.80 5.19
CA THR A 37 -8.95 -33.36 6.19
C THR A 37 -8.94 -32.59 7.50
N HIS A 38 -9.49 -31.38 7.50
CA HIS A 38 -9.78 -30.61 8.70
C HIS A 38 -11.06 -29.82 8.39
N GLN A 39 -11.77 -29.41 9.45
CA GLN A 39 -13.04 -28.73 9.23
C GLN A 39 -13.34 -27.82 10.42
N ALA A 40 -14.08 -26.76 10.13
CA ALA A 40 -14.47 -25.79 11.16
C ALA A 40 -15.61 -26.33 12.03
N GLU A 41 -15.67 -25.86 13.27
CA GLU A 41 -16.82 -26.12 14.13
C GLU A 41 -18.11 -25.78 13.40
N GLY A 42 -19.13 -26.59 13.58
CA GLY A 42 -20.44 -26.35 13.00
C GLY A 42 -20.58 -26.73 11.55
N GLN A 43 -19.51 -27.22 10.94
CA GLN A 43 -19.53 -27.61 9.52
C GLN A 43 -19.46 -29.13 9.41
N SER A 44 -19.96 -29.66 8.31
CA SER A 44 -20.01 -31.09 8.09
C SER A 44 -18.70 -31.65 7.56
N VAL A 45 -18.36 -32.85 8.02
CA VAL A 45 -17.20 -33.60 7.51
C VAL A 45 -17.66 -35.04 7.25
N THR A 46 -17.08 -35.68 6.25
CA THR A 46 -17.34 -37.07 5.93
C THR A 46 -16.24 -37.93 6.54
N VAL A 47 -16.61 -38.91 7.33
CA VAL A 47 -15.71 -39.90 7.95
C VAL A 47 -15.78 -41.17 7.12
N THR A 48 -14.62 -41.73 6.76
CA THR A 48 -14.56 -43.02 6.08
C THR A 48 -13.69 -43.94 6.92
N LEU A 49 -14.25 -45.12 7.24
CA LEU A 49 -13.59 -46.10 8.10
C LEU A 49 -13.32 -47.37 7.28
N GLU A 50 -12.14 -47.95 7.45
CA GLU A 50 -11.77 -49.20 6.80
C GLU A 50 -11.40 -50.22 7.85
N PHE A 51 -11.94 -51.43 7.70
CA PHE A 51 -11.73 -52.52 8.66
C PHE A 51 -11.05 -53.68 7.94
N ASP A 52 -10.44 -54.57 8.75
CA ASP A 52 -9.77 -55.75 8.18
C ASP A 52 -10.75 -56.84 7.78
N LYS A 53 -12.01 -56.77 8.28
CA LYS A 53 -13.04 -57.74 7.98
C LYS A 53 -14.33 -57.07 7.56
N ALA A 54 -15.15 -57.75 6.78
CA ALA A 54 -16.48 -57.27 6.46
C ALA A 54 -17.30 -57.21 7.76
N LEU A 55 -18.09 -56.14 7.92
CA LEU A 55 -18.86 -55.92 9.14
C LEU A 55 -20.36 -55.95 8.87
N GLN A 56 -21.13 -56.37 9.89
CA GLN A 56 -22.57 -56.23 9.86
C GLN A 56 -23.06 -55.01 10.63
N ALA A 57 -22.19 -54.42 11.46
CA ALA A 57 -22.56 -53.24 12.24
C ALA A 57 -21.30 -52.42 12.60
N ALA A 58 -21.46 -51.10 12.67
CA ALA A 58 -20.41 -50.24 13.14
C ALA A 58 -21.03 -48.93 13.63
N SER A 59 -20.42 -48.31 14.65
CA SER A 59 -20.81 -46.99 15.08
C SER A 59 -19.58 -46.15 15.39
N ALA A 60 -19.75 -44.84 15.33
CA ALA A 60 -18.65 -43.93 15.62
C ALA A 60 -19.19 -42.61 16.12
N GLU A 61 -18.32 -41.88 16.83
CA GLU A 61 -18.59 -40.54 17.33
C GLU A 61 -17.38 -39.68 17.03
N LEU A 62 -17.63 -38.43 16.64
CA LEU A 62 -16.57 -37.42 16.50
C LEU A 62 -16.83 -36.37 17.56
N GLY A 63 -15.92 -36.28 18.54
CA GLY A 63 -16.08 -35.32 19.63
C GLY A 63 -17.40 -35.54 20.41
N GLY A 64 -17.88 -36.77 20.46
CA GLY A 64 -19.14 -37.10 21.14
C GLY A 64 -20.39 -37.01 20.27
N SER A 65 -20.25 -36.49 19.04
CA SER A 65 -21.38 -36.38 18.11
C SER A 65 -21.43 -37.60 17.23
N ALA A 66 -22.60 -38.27 17.18
CA ALA A 66 -22.75 -39.51 16.43
C ALA A 66 -22.51 -39.29 14.93
N VAL A 67 -21.75 -40.21 14.35
CA VAL A 67 -21.55 -40.24 12.90
C VAL A 67 -22.62 -41.19 12.33
N THR A 68 -23.36 -40.73 11.33
CA THR A 68 -24.39 -41.54 10.72
C THR A 68 -23.74 -42.45 9.66
N LEU A 69 -23.22 -43.59 10.13
CA LEU A 69 -22.45 -44.51 9.29
C LEU A 69 -23.36 -45.42 8.47
N THR A 70 -22.96 -45.66 7.23
CA THR A 70 -23.56 -46.73 6.41
C THR A 70 -22.42 -47.46 5.72
N LYS A 71 -22.64 -48.76 5.50
CA LYS A 71 -21.62 -49.53 4.79
C LYS A 71 -21.71 -49.25 3.29
N THR A 72 -20.57 -49.31 2.64
CA THR A 72 -20.50 -49.15 1.20
C THR A 72 -20.73 -50.49 0.52
N ALA A 73 -20.52 -50.53 -0.82
CA ALA A 73 -20.59 -51.80 -1.54
C ALA A 73 -19.59 -52.81 -0.98
N ASP A 74 -18.49 -52.34 -0.44
CA ASP A 74 -17.49 -53.14 0.27
C ASP A 74 -17.80 -53.08 1.76
N ALA A 75 -18.25 -54.18 2.33
CA ALA A 75 -18.64 -54.19 3.74
C ALA A 75 -17.48 -54.01 4.72
N LYS A 76 -16.26 -53.92 4.21
CA LYS A 76 -15.09 -53.50 5.02
C LYS A 76 -14.97 -51.99 5.11
N VAL A 77 -15.75 -51.24 4.32
CA VAL A 77 -15.65 -49.79 4.27
C VAL A 77 -16.97 -49.15 4.61
N TRP A 78 -16.95 -48.30 5.63
CA TRP A 78 -18.16 -47.62 6.13
C TRP A 78 -17.91 -46.12 6.10
N THR A 79 -18.92 -45.31 5.79
CA THR A 79 -18.78 -43.88 5.65
C THR A 79 -20.01 -43.19 6.20
N GLY A 80 -19.81 -41.93 6.63
CA GLY A 80 -20.91 -41.13 7.14
C GLY A 80 -20.51 -39.71 7.43
N ASP A 81 -21.51 -38.86 7.58
CA ASP A 81 -21.29 -37.44 7.82
C ASP A 81 -21.55 -37.13 9.29
N VAL A 82 -20.87 -36.05 9.75
CA VAL A 82 -21.07 -35.55 11.10
C VAL A 82 -20.73 -34.07 11.12
N VAL A 83 -21.41 -33.28 11.94
CA VAL A 83 -21.10 -31.87 12.14
C VAL A 83 -20.04 -31.78 13.24
N VAL A 84 -18.98 -31.02 12.96
CA VAL A 84 -17.90 -30.87 13.95
C VAL A 84 -18.44 -30.14 15.17
N PRO A 85 -18.33 -30.72 16.37
CA PRO A 85 -18.88 -30.05 17.57
C PRO A 85 -18.01 -28.87 18.03
N VAL A 86 -18.60 -27.99 18.81
CA VAL A 86 -17.89 -26.88 19.44
C VAL A 86 -16.81 -27.44 20.36
N SER A 87 -15.62 -26.86 20.30
CA SER A 87 -14.49 -27.33 21.08
C SER A 87 -13.43 -26.24 21.20
N SER A 88 -12.74 -26.20 22.32
CA SER A 88 -11.60 -25.28 22.48
C SER A 88 -10.28 -25.97 22.13
N GLU A 89 -10.30 -27.24 21.72
CA GLU A 89 -9.08 -27.98 21.45
C GLU A 89 -8.58 -27.80 20.02
N LEU A 90 -7.34 -28.24 19.77
CA LEU A 90 -6.75 -28.21 18.42
C LEU A 90 -7.40 -29.25 17.52
N THR A 91 -7.78 -30.39 18.09
CA THR A 91 -8.31 -31.51 17.31
C THR A 91 -9.56 -32.05 18.00
N VAL A 92 -10.31 -32.80 17.24
CA VAL A 92 -11.49 -33.50 17.78
C VAL A 92 -11.26 -35.00 17.56
N GLY A 93 -11.47 -35.77 18.63
CA GLY A 93 -11.20 -37.21 18.62
C GLY A 93 -12.32 -38.03 17.99
N LEU A 94 -11.92 -39.10 17.32
CA LEU A 94 -12.84 -40.05 16.73
C LEU A 94 -12.87 -41.30 17.62
N VAL A 95 -14.06 -41.77 17.97
CA VAL A 95 -14.25 -43.03 18.69
C VAL A 95 -15.02 -43.96 17.77
N VAL A 96 -14.44 -45.13 17.47
CA VAL A 96 -15.09 -46.15 16.65
C VAL A 96 -15.40 -47.35 17.58
N LYS A 97 -16.67 -47.77 17.64
CA LYS A 97 -17.08 -48.75 18.62
C LYS A 97 -18.23 -49.59 18.11
N ASP A 98 -18.54 -50.64 18.86
CA ASP A 98 -19.68 -51.50 18.60
C ASP A 98 -19.68 -52.02 17.16
N TYR A 99 -18.49 -52.33 16.64
CA TYR A 99 -18.41 -52.85 15.29
C TYR A 99 -18.22 -54.33 15.32
N GLN A 100 -19.05 -55.03 14.52
CA GLN A 100 -19.12 -56.48 14.54
C GLN A 100 -18.89 -57.06 13.17
N ASP A 101 -18.10 -58.13 13.13
CA ASP A 101 -17.93 -58.86 11.88
C ASP A 101 -19.18 -59.69 11.57
N LEU A 102 -19.16 -60.38 10.43
CA LEU A 102 -20.32 -61.13 10.01
C LEU A 102 -20.62 -62.32 10.90
N SER A 103 -19.68 -62.74 11.74
CA SER A 103 -19.87 -63.83 12.72
C SER A 103 -20.37 -63.31 14.06
N GLY A 104 -20.52 -61.98 14.20
CA GLY A 104 -21.00 -61.40 15.45
C GLY A 104 -19.94 -61.08 16.47
N ASN A 105 -18.66 -61.18 16.08
CA ASN A 105 -17.56 -60.83 16.99
C ASN A 105 -17.40 -59.33 17.01
N THR A 106 -17.28 -58.76 18.21
CA THR A 106 -17.16 -57.32 18.38
C THR A 106 -15.70 -56.91 18.54
N GLY A 107 -15.26 -55.92 17.76
CA GLY A 107 -13.91 -55.43 17.87
C GLY A 107 -13.72 -54.47 19.05
N ALA A 108 -12.49 -54.26 19.44
CA ALA A 108 -12.17 -53.33 20.52
C ALA A 108 -12.42 -51.89 20.10
N GLU A 109 -12.94 -51.09 21.02
CA GLU A 109 -13.14 -49.65 20.80
C GLU A 109 -11.81 -49.01 20.39
N ASP A 110 -11.84 -48.17 19.34
CA ASP A 110 -10.66 -47.52 18.81
C ASP A 110 -10.76 -46.01 18.98
N ARG A 111 -9.80 -45.42 19.66
CA ARG A 111 -9.73 -43.98 19.91
C ARG A 111 -8.44 -43.37 19.35
N SER A 112 -7.80 -44.03 18.38
CA SER A 112 -6.46 -43.65 17.93
C SER A 112 -6.46 -42.58 16.86
N HIS A 113 -7.61 -42.13 16.39
CA HIS A 113 -7.71 -41.15 15.29
C HIS A 113 -8.33 -39.86 15.76
N SER A 114 -7.88 -38.76 15.19
CA SER A 114 -8.45 -37.44 15.46
C SER A 114 -8.35 -36.59 14.21
N MET A 115 -9.15 -35.53 14.17
CA MET A 115 -9.18 -34.62 13.04
C MET A 115 -8.86 -33.21 13.54
N PRO A 116 -7.96 -32.48 12.85
CA PRO A 116 -7.73 -31.07 13.23
C PRO A 116 -8.98 -30.24 13.00
N ILE A 117 -9.24 -29.30 13.89
CA ILE A 117 -10.28 -28.30 13.70
C ILE A 117 -9.63 -27.12 12.99
N THR A 118 -10.27 -26.61 11.94
CA THR A 118 -9.72 -25.53 11.16
C THR A 118 -9.48 -24.30 12.04
N PRO A 119 -8.25 -23.77 12.10
CA PRO A 119 -8.01 -22.56 12.87
C PRO A 119 -8.48 -21.33 12.11
N THR A 120 -8.62 -20.19 12.79
CA THR A 120 -9.01 -18.94 12.17
C THR A 120 -8.01 -17.84 12.47
N LEU A 121 -7.90 -16.92 11.53
CA LEU A 121 -7.16 -15.65 11.70
C LEU A 121 -8.13 -14.53 11.35
N ALA A 122 -8.03 -13.45 12.10
CA ALA A 122 -8.79 -12.24 11.80
C ALA A 122 -7.87 -11.04 11.99
N ILE A 123 -8.00 -10.05 11.11
CA ILE A 123 -7.22 -8.83 11.15
C ILE A 123 -8.13 -7.72 11.67
N THR A 124 -7.70 -7.04 12.73
CA THR A 124 -8.41 -5.84 13.19
C THR A 124 -8.30 -4.79 12.07
N PRO A 125 -9.40 -4.15 11.68
CA PRO A 125 -9.29 -3.16 10.61
C PRO A 125 -8.17 -2.18 10.89
N VAL A 126 -7.27 -2.04 9.92
CA VAL A 126 -6.16 -1.09 10.02
C VAL A 126 -6.78 0.28 9.80
N GLY A 127 -6.67 1.17 10.75
CA GLY A 127 -7.19 2.51 10.56
C GLY A 127 -6.40 3.24 9.49
N ASN A 128 -6.52 4.55 9.47
CA ASN A 128 -5.75 5.32 8.51
C ASN A 128 -4.26 5.22 8.83
N ALA A 129 -3.46 4.94 7.83
CA ALA A 129 -2.01 5.04 7.94
C ALA A 129 -1.61 6.38 7.32
N ASP A 130 -0.83 7.17 8.04
CA ASP A 130 -0.47 8.51 7.59
C ASP A 130 0.91 8.85 8.11
N SER A 131 1.30 10.12 7.94
CA SER A 131 2.64 10.55 8.33
C SER A 131 2.95 10.33 9.81
N SER A 132 1.91 10.21 10.65
CA SER A 132 2.14 10.05 12.08
C SER A 132 2.47 8.62 12.48
N ASN A 133 2.07 7.62 11.68
CA ASN A 133 2.26 6.22 12.07
C ASN A 133 2.92 5.34 11.00
N ALA A 134 3.13 5.85 9.79
CA ALA A 134 3.66 5.01 8.71
C ALA A 134 5.06 4.47 8.98
N ALA A 135 5.86 5.16 9.80
CA ALA A 135 7.22 4.72 10.08
C ALA A 135 7.27 3.55 11.06
N ALA A 136 6.15 3.25 11.74
CA ALA A 136 6.12 2.18 12.74
C ALA A 136 4.73 1.56 12.79
N LEU A 137 4.21 1.19 11.64
CA LEU A 137 2.87 0.61 11.54
C LEU A 137 2.85 -0.78 12.17
N GLN A 138 1.85 -1.04 13.01
CA GLN A 138 1.62 -2.36 13.56
C GLN A 138 0.25 -2.86 13.13
N ILE A 139 0.19 -4.15 12.81
CA ILE A 139 -1.04 -4.81 12.45
C ILE A 139 -1.44 -5.69 13.63
N THR A 140 -2.72 -5.69 13.97
CA THR A 140 -3.22 -6.46 15.10
C THR A 140 -4.37 -7.34 14.65
N GLY A 141 -4.66 -8.34 15.47
CA GLY A 141 -5.78 -9.19 15.16
C GLY A 141 -6.04 -10.21 16.23
N THR A 142 -6.91 -11.17 15.91
CA THR A 142 -7.25 -12.27 16.77
C THR A 142 -7.18 -13.58 15.99
N SER A 143 -7.23 -14.68 16.72
CA SER A 143 -7.14 -15.99 16.09
C SER A 143 -7.75 -17.04 16.98
N SER A 144 -8.02 -18.22 16.40
CA SER A 144 -8.33 -19.40 17.19
C SER A 144 -7.31 -20.48 16.86
N ARG A 145 -6.90 -21.23 17.87
CA ARG A 145 -6.04 -22.41 17.74
C ARG A 145 -4.65 -22.10 17.24
N PHE A 146 -4.15 -20.88 17.56
CA PHE A 146 -2.79 -20.48 17.25
C PHE A 146 -1.98 -20.08 18.48
N ASP A 147 -2.53 -20.23 19.68
CA ASP A 147 -1.85 -19.76 20.91
C ASP A 147 -0.39 -20.22 20.93
N GLY A 148 0.53 -19.28 21.14
CA GLY A 148 1.96 -19.55 21.19
C GLY A 148 2.64 -19.71 19.85
N GLN A 149 1.90 -19.73 18.76
CA GLN A 149 2.47 -19.88 17.43
C GLN A 149 2.78 -18.51 16.83
N THR A 150 3.64 -18.51 15.81
CA THR A 150 4.00 -17.29 15.11
C THR A 150 3.20 -17.20 13.80
N VAL A 151 2.64 -16.02 13.53
CA VAL A 151 2.03 -15.74 12.24
C VAL A 151 2.88 -14.74 11.50
N SER A 152 2.91 -14.82 10.19
CA SER A 152 3.61 -13.85 9.35
C SER A 152 2.64 -12.78 8.89
N VAL A 153 3.16 -11.56 8.72
CA VAL A 153 2.37 -10.43 8.27
C VAL A 153 3.11 -9.82 7.09
N GLU A 154 2.44 -9.72 5.95
CA GLU A 154 3.03 -9.13 4.75
C GLU A 154 2.16 -7.99 4.27
N ILE A 155 2.80 -6.92 3.83
CA ILE A 155 2.10 -5.78 3.25
C ILE A 155 2.50 -5.70 1.78
N LYS A 156 1.51 -5.51 0.90
CA LYS A 156 1.69 -5.43 -0.55
C LYS A 156 0.89 -4.27 -1.08
N ALA A 157 1.34 -3.66 -2.17
CA ALA A 157 0.49 -2.68 -2.86
C ALA A 157 -0.71 -3.42 -3.45
N GLN A 158 -1.86 -2.76 -3.45
CA GLN A 158 -3.08 -3.39 -3.95
C GLN A 158 -2.87 -3.83 -5.39
N GLY A 159 -3.24 -5.08 -5.66
CA GLY A 159 -3.10 -5.66 -6.99
C GLY A 159 -1.72 -6.14 -7.35
N SER A 160 -0.78 -6.10 -6.40
CA SER A 160 0.59 -6.54 -6.62
C SER A 160 0.88 -7.76 -5.74
N GLU A 161 1.77 -8.62 -6.22
CA GLU A 161 2.25 -9.73 -5.41
C GLU A 161 3.58 -9.41 -4.72
N THR A 162 4.16 -8.25 -5.02
CA THR A 162 5.43 -7.87 -4.39
C THR A 162 5.20 -7.44 -2.95
N VAL A 163 5.96 -8.04 -2.02
CA VAL A 163 5.90 -7.71 -0.59
C VAL A 163 6.72 -6.44 -0.37
N ILE A 164 6.15 -5.45 0.23
CA ILE A 164 6.86 -4.20 0.53
C ILE A 164 7.32 -4.10 1.98
N UNK A 165 6.61 -4.75 2.98
CA UNK A 165 7.04 -4.84 4.29
C UNK A 165 6.58 -6.14 4.79
N SER A 166 7.40 -6.60 5.66
CA SER A 166 6.96 -7.84 6.31
C SER A 166 7.32 -7.83 7.78
N GLY A 167 6.55 -8.60 8.53
CA GLY A 167 6.75 -8.72 9.96
C GLY A 167 6.16 -10.02 10.45
N SER A 168 6.08 -10.15 11.77
CA SER A 168 5.52 -11.34 12.39
C SER A 168 4.90 -10.98 13.74
N ALA A 169 4.10 -11.91 14.26
CA ALA A 169 3.49 -11.76 15.57
C ALA A 169 3.47 -13.13 16.25
N THR A 170 3.71 -13.15 17.56
CA THR A 170 3.47 -14.34 18.37
C THR A 170 2.09 -14.22 18.98
N VAL A 171 1.28 -15.24 18.77
CA VAL A 171 -0.11 -15.22 19.26
C VAL A 171 -0.10 -15.45 20.76
N GLN A 172 -0.79 -14.57 21.48
CA GLN A 172 -0.90 -14.66 22.93
C GLN A 172 -1.95 -15.68 23.33
N SER A 173 -1.89 -16.11 24.58
CA SER A 173 -2.95 -16.93 25.15
C SER A 173 -4.27 -16.16 25.02
N GLY A 174 -5.27 -16.82 24.44
CA GLY A 174 -6.55 -16.15 24.16
C GLY A 174 -6.68 -15.65 22.75
N GLY A 175 -5.63 -15.78 21.95
CA GLY A 175 -5.71 -15.59 20.50
C GLY A 175 -5.32 -14.21 19.97
N ALA A 176 -5.07 -13.22 20.81
CA ALA A 176 -4.70 -11.87 20.32
C ALA A 176 -3.27 -11.88 19.81
N TRP A 177 -3.02 -11.05 18.78
CA TRP A 177 -1.68 -10.89 18.24
C TRP A 177 -1.44 -9.46 17.75
N THR A 178 -0.19 -9.03 17.83
CA THR A 178 0.27 -7.72 17.36
C THR A 178 1.62 -7.91 16.68
N SER A 179 1.74 -7.39 15.46
CA SER A 179 3.00 -7.52 14.72
C SER A 179 4.07 -6.62 15.32
N ASN A 180 5.32 -6.90 15.00
CA ASN A 180 6.36 -5.91 15.19
C ASN A 180 6.05 -4.68 14.34
N ALA A 181 6.70 -3.56 14.66
CA ALA A 181 6.54 -2.33 13.88
C ALA A 181 7.15 -2.50 12.49
N MET A 182 6.46 -1.99 11.48
CA MET A 182 6.90 -2.06 10.10
C MET A 182 6.91 -0.65 9.52
N ASP A 183 7.94 -0.31 8.76
CA ASP A 183 8.11 1.03 8.21
C ASP A 183 7.65 1.06 6.75
N ILE A 184 6.53 1.74 6.50
CA ILE A 184 6.03 1.94 5.15
C ILE A 184 6.04 3.42 4.75
N SER A 185 6.79 4.25 5.50
CA SER A 185 6.82 5.69 5.21
C SER A 185 7.50 6.00 3.88
N GLY A 186 8.29 5.07 3.35
CA GLY A 186 8.91 5.23 2.04
C GLY A 186 8.04 4.85 0.86
N GLU A 187 6.80 4.46 1.11
CA GLU A 187 5.91 4.00 0.05
C GLU A 187 4.98 5.12 -0.41
N PRO A 188 4.58 5.13 -1.68
CA PRO A 188 3.64 6.14 -2.16
C PRO A 188 2.26 5.99 -1.53
N ASN A 189 1.54 7.09 -1.47
CA ASN A 189 0.15 7.06 -1.02
C ASN A 189 -0.66 6.13 -1.93
N GLY A 190 -1.59 5.41 -1.31
CA GLY A 190 -2.38 4.45 -2.08
C GLY A 190 -3.00 3.41 -1.18
N THR A 191 -3.61 2.42 -1.79
CA THR A 191 -4.22 1.31 -1.07
C THR A 191 -3.25 0.14 -1.00
N TYR A 192 -3.19 -0.50 0.16
CA TYR A 192 -2.29 -1.61 0.43
C TYR A 192 -3.08 -2.78 0.97
N THR A 193 -2.56 -3.97 0.77
CA THR A 193 -3.15 -5.21 1.26
C THR A 193 -2.25 -5.78 2.36
N VAL A 194 -2.86 -6.19 3.46
CA VAL A 194 -2.20 -6.96 4.50
C VAL A 194 -2.58 -8.41 4.32
N VAL A 195 -1.59 -9.30 4.33
CA VAL A 195 -1.82 -10.74 4.29
C VAL A 195 -1.19 -11.34 5.53
N VAL A 196 -1.99 -12.06 6.32
CA VAL A 196 -1.52 -12.74 7.52
C VAL A 196 -1.66 -14.23 7.30
N THR A 197 -0.59 -14.97 7.54
CA THR A 197 -0.56 -16.42 7.32
C THR A 197 0.12 -17.10 8.49
N GLY A 198 -0.42 -18.23 8.90
CA GLY A 198 0.22 -19.04 9.92
C GLY A 198 -0.14 -20.50 9.77
N THR A 199 0.72 -21.36 10.31
CA THR A 199 0.46 -22.79 10.42
C THR A 199 0.43 -23.11 11.91
N ASN A 200 -0.65 -23.74 12.36
CA ASN A 200 -0.82 -23.98 13.78
C ASN A 200 -0.15 -25.29 14.22
N ALA A 201 -0.27 -25.63 15.49
CA ALA A 201 0.40 -26.80 16.05
C ALA A 201 -0.15 -28.12 15.51
N SER A 202 -1.34 -28.10 14.87
CA SER A 202 -1.90 -29.28 14.20
C SER A 202 -1.52 -29.33 12.72
N ASN A 203 -0.59 -28.46 12.29
CA ASN A 203 -0.12 -28.41 10.91
C ASN A 203 -1.18 -27.95 9.92
N VAL A 204 -2.10 -27.12 10.37
CA VAL A 204 -3.13 -26.57 9.48
C VAL A 204 -2.83 -25.08 9.26
N GLU A 205 -2.85 -24.67 8.00
CA GLU A 205 -2.57 -23.29 7.62
C GLU A 205 -3.86 -22.49 7.57
N ALA A 206 -3.75 -21.20 7.96
CA ALA A 206 -4.83 -20.24 7.78
C ALA A 206 -4.23 -18.97 7.22
N THR A 207 -5.01 -18.25 6.41
CA THR A 207 -4.61 -17.00 5.77
C THR A 207 -5.78 -16.04 5.82
N GLU A 208 -5.46 -14.78 6.04
CA GLU A 208 -6.50 -13.75 6.07
C GLU A 208 -5.98 -12.50 5.39
N UNK A 209 -6.67 -11.62 4.73
CA UNK A 209 -6.32 -10.50 4.05
C UNK A 209 -7.14 -9.43 4.50
N SER A 210 -6.71 -8.27 4.35
CA SER A 210 -7.42 -7.01 4.60
C SER A 210 -6.74 -5.89 3.84
N THR A 211 -7.42 -4.71 3.70
CA THR A 211 -6.81 -3.58 3.00
C THR A 211 -6.84 -2.35 3.89
N PHE A 212 -5.95 -1.38 3.60
CA PHE A 212 -5.93 -0.08 4.26
C PHE A 212 -5.37 0.95 3.28
N THR A 213 -5.52 2.25 3.64
CA THR A 213 -5.03 3.35 2.81
C THR A 213 -3.91 4.08 3.54
N LEU A 214 -2.84 4.37 2.78
CA LEU A 214 -1.72 5.18 3.26
C LEU A 214 -1.86 6.57 2.66
N UNK A 215 -1.81 7.54 3.44
CA UNK A 215 -2.00 8.79 3.03
C UNK A 215 -1.15 9.69 3.73
N GLN A 216 -0.02 9.89 3.31
CA GLN A 216 0.97 10.82 3.87
C GLN A 216 0.82 12.21 3.26
N ALA A 217 1.31 13.22 3.98
CA ALA A 217 1.24 14.59 3.48
C ALA A 217 2.04 14.73 2.19
N LEU A 218 1.48 15.46 1.20
CA LEU A 218 2.14 15.69 -0.08
C LEU A 218 3.22 16.77 0.06
N PRO A 219 4.26 16.76 -0.79
CA PRO A 219 5.24 17.85 -0.77
C PRO A 219 4.62 19.15 -1.25
N THR A 220 5.12 20.28 -0.76
CA THR A 220 4.68 21.61 -1.18
C THR A 220 5.89 22.50 -1.45
N LEU A 221 5.72 23.45 -2.39
CA LEU A 221 6.73 24.47 -2.65
C LEU A 221 6.64 25.52 -1.53
N SER A 222 7.75 25.75 -0.83
CA SER A 222 7.77 26.70 0.26
C SER A 222 8.35 28.05 -0.14
N ASN A 223 9.19 28.12 -1.21
CA ASN A 223 9.74 29.38 -1.66
C ASN A 223 10.30 29.21 -3.07
N ALA A 224 10.31 30.34 -3.81
CA ALA A 224 10.97 30.41 -5.11
C ALA A 224 11.67 31.76 -5.23
N THR A 225 12.91 31.76 -5.65
CA THR A 225 13.68 32.98 -5.84
C THR A 225 14.31 32.99 -7.21
N PHE A 226 14.65 34.22 -7.69
CA PHE A 226 15.26 34.43 -8.98
C PHE A 226 16.55 35.25 -8.79
N ASN A 227 17.59 34.88 -9.53
CA ASN A 227 18.84 35.63 -9.49
C ASN A 227 19.36 35.86 -10.90
N PRO A 228 19.37 37.13 -11.38
CA PRO A 228 18.95 38.33 -10.67
C PRO A 228 17.44 38.36 -10.43
N THR A 229 17.00 39.27 -9.59
CA THR A 229 15.59 39.32 -9.18
C THR A 229 14.65 39.74 -10.30
N HIS A 230 15.16 40.34 -11.32
CA HIS A 230 14.47 40.60 -12.59
C HIS A 230 15.50 40.46 -13.72
N GLN A 231 15.01 40.16 -14.92
CA GLN A 231 15.94 39.94 -16.03
C GLN A 231 15.27 40.32 -17.34
N ALA A 232 16.09 40.69 -18.32
CA ALA A 232 15.59 41.05 -19.63
C ALA A 232 15.26 39.82 -20.48
N GLU A 233 14.32 39.99 -21.40
CA GLU A 233 14.05 38.96 -22.40
C GLU A 233 15.34 38.53 -23.07
N GLY A 234 15.47 37.24 -23.32
CA GLY A 234 16.63 36.70 -24.02
C GLY A 234 17.85 36.50 -23.13
N GLN A 235 17.77 36.89 -21.86
CA GLN A 235 18.90 36.73 -20.94
C GLN A 235 18.60 35.63 -19.94
N SER A 236 19.65 35.05 -19.38
CA SER A 236 19.52 33.91 -18.46
C SER A 236 19.25 34.38 -17.05
N VAL A 237 18.44 33.61 -16.32
CA VAL A 237 18.17 33.84 -14.91
C VAL A 237 18.25 32.47 -14.20
N THR A 238 18.70 32.47 -12.94
CA THR A 238 18.76 31.27 -12.14
C THR A 238 17.54 31.24 -11.22
N VAL A 239 16.80 30.12 -11.27
CA VAL A 239 15.66 29.89 -10.42
C VAL A 239 16.08 28.96 -9.31
N THR A 240 15.74 29.29 -8.07
CA THR A 240 15.98 28.41 -6.92
C THR A 240 14.65 28.13 -6.23
N LEU A 241 14.36 26.84 -6.05
CA LEU A 241 13.10 26.38 -5.46
C LEU A 241 13.40 25.67 -4.14
N GLU A 242 12.59 25.96 -3.13
CA GLU A 242 12.69 25.29 -1.83
C GLU A 242 11.37 24.61 -1.54
N PHE A 243 11.46 23.36 -1.09
CA PHE A 243 10.30 22.54 -0.79
C PHE A 243 10.31 22.14 0.68
N ASP A 244 9.14 21.76 1.21
CA ASP A 244 9.04 21.36 2.61
C ASP A 244 9.58 19.95 2.84
N LYS A 245 9.76 19.15 1.77
CA LYS A 245 10.27 17.78 1.85
C LYS A 245 11.37 17.56 0.84
N ALA A 246 12.25 16.61 1.11
CA ALA A 246 13.23 16.17 0.12
C ALA A 246 12.51 15.55 -1.07
N LEU A 247 13.01 15.85 -2.28
CA LEU A 247 12.37 15.38 -3.50
C LEU A 247 13.29 14.48 -4.30
N GLN A 248 12.69 13.56 -5.06
CA GLN A 248 13.42 12.78 -6.03
C GLN A 248 13.24 13.31 -7.44
N ALA A 249 12.27 14.20 -7.66
CA ALA A 249 12.02 14.78 -9.00
C ALA A 249 11.34 16.12 -8.85
N ALA A 250 11.63 17.04 -9.78
CA ALA A 250 10.92 18.32 -9.87
C ALA A 250 11.09 18.87 -11.27
N SER A 251 10.10 19.61 -11.74
CA SER A 251 10.21 20.34 -13.00
C SER A 251 9.55 21.70 -12.88
N ALA A 252 9.97 22.62 -13.74
CA ALA A 252 9.44 23.97 -13.71
C ALA A 252 9.55 24.58 -15.09
N GLU A 253 8.70 25.59 -15.31
CA GLU A 253 8.73 26.42 -16.54
C GLU A 253 8.63 27.88 -16.14
N LEU A 254 9.36 28.72 -16.84
CA LEU A 254 9.24 30.17 -16.70
C LEU A 254 8.69 30.69 -18.02
N GLY A 255 7.46 31.20 -17.98
CA GLY A 255 6.81 31.70 -19.20
C GLY A 255 6.71 30.62 -20.27
N GLY A 256 6.58 29.36 -19.89
CA GLY A 256 6.50 28.25 -20.83
C GLY A 256 7.83 27.65 -21.23
N SER A 257 8.95 28.30 -20.86
CA SER A 257 10.29 27.77 -21.17
C SER A 257 10.77 26.86 -20.04
N ALA A 258 11.19 25.65 -20.36
CA ALA A 258 11.64 24.71 -19.38
C ALA A 258 12.84 25.21 -18.59
N VAL A 259 12.80 25.06 -17.27
CA VAL A 259 13.93 25.32 -16.39
C VAL A 259 14.71 24.02 -16.23
N THR A 260 15.98 24.01 -16.47
CA THR A 260 16.80 22.80 -16.33
C THR A 260 17.20 22.67 -14.88
N LEU A 261 16.31 22.05 -14.07
CA LEU A 261 16.49 21.93 -12.62
C LEU A 261 17.37 20.74 -12.26
N THR A 262 18.23 20.97 -11.25
CA THR A 262 18.97 19.90 -10.60
C THR A 262 18.87 20.09 -9.09
N LYS A 263 18.87 18.98 -8.34
CA LYS A 263 18.86 19.12 -6.89
C LYS A 263 20.24 19.47 -6.39
N THR A 264 20.26 20.21 -5.28
CA THR A 264 21.51 20.57 -4.63
C THR A 264 21.90 19.48 -3.64
N ALA A 265 22.92 19.73 -2.82
CA ALA A 265 23.28 18.78 -1.77
C ALA A 265 22.12 18.57 -0.79
N ASP A 266 21.25 19.58 -0.66
CA ASP A 266 20.02 19.46 0.11
C ASP A 266 18.87 19.14 -0.87
N ALA A 267 18.33 17.94 -0.78
CA ALA A 267 17.30 17.51 -1.72
C ALA A 267 15.99 18.28 -1.59
N LYS A 268 15.89 19.17 -0.59
CA LYS A 268 14.74 20.11 -0.50
C LYS A 268 14.96 21.34 -1.37
N VAL A 269 16.15 21.54 -1.92
CA VAL A 269 16.51 22.75 -2.68
C VAL A 269 16.94 22.34 -4.08
N TRP A 270 16.25 22.90 -5.08
CA TRP A 270 16.52 22.62 -6.49
C TRP A 270 16.80 23.93 -7.21
N THR A 271 17.69 23.93 -8.19
CA THR A 271 18.08 25.14 -8.87
C THR A 271 18.33 24.87 -10.35
N GLY A 272 18.16 25.90 -11.18
CA GLY A 272 18.41 25.74 -12.58
C GLY A 272 18.30 27.07 -13.31
N ASP A 273 18.82 27.08 -14.53
CA ASP A 273 18.84 28.28 -15.36
C ASP A 273 17.79 28.21 -16.46
N VAL A 274 17.32 29.37 -16.86
CA VAL A 274 16.38 29.47 -17.98
C VAL A 274 16.56 30.83 -18.64
N VAL A 275 16.35 30.90 -19.95
CA VAL A 275 16.35 32.15 -20.68
C VAL A 275 14.95 32.73 -20.62
N VAL A 276 14.87 34.02 -20.25
CA VAL A 276 13.58 34.71 -20.14
C VAL A 276 12.94 34.78 -21.53
N PRO A 277 11.74 34.27 -21.71
CA PRO A 277 11.12 34.27 -23.04
C PRO A 277 10.58 35.64 -23.43
N VAL A 278 10.40 35.84 -24.72
CA VAL A 278 9.77 37.06 -25.24
C VAL A 278 8.35 37.16 -24.67
N SER A 279 7.98 38.36 -24.22
CA SER A 279 6.70 38.61 -23.62
C SER A 279 6.34 40.07 -23.67
N SER A 280 5.08 40.38 -23.80
CA SER A 280 4.62 41.78 -23.73
C SER A 280 4.18 42.15 -22.31
N GLU A 281 4.27 41.20 -21.34
CA GLU A 281 3.78 41.44 -20.01
C GLU A 281 4.85 42.08 -19.11
N LEU A 282 4.41 42.57 -17.94
CA LEU A 282 5.32 43.13 -16.95
C LEU A 282 6.13 42.04 -16.25
N THR A 283 5.53 40.85 -16.09
CA THR A 283 6.16 39.74 -15.38
C THR A 283 6.03 38.47 -16.20
N VAL A 284 6.85 37.50 -15.87
CA VAL A 284 6.75 36.18 -16.46
C VAL A 284 6.47 35.17 -15.32
N GLY A 285 5.50 34.32 -15.53
CA GLY A 285 5.02 33.38 -14.49
C GLY A 285 5.89 32.15 -14.40
N LEU A 286 6.02 31.65 -13.18
CA LEU A 286 6.72 30.40 -12.89
C LEU A 286 5.68 29.33 -12.61
N VAL A 287 5.83 28.17 -13.25
CA VAL A 287 5.01 26.99 -12.97
C VAL A 287 5.94 25.92 -12.45
N VAL A 288 5.63 25.40 -11.25
CA VAL A 288 6.41 24.32 -10.65
C VAL A 288 5.48 23.11 -10.61
N LYS A 289 5.91 21.99 -11.17
CA LYS A 289 5.04 20.84 -11.35
C LYS A 289 5.82 19.54 -11.34
N ASP A 290 5.08 18.43 -11.28
CA ASP A 290 5.65 17.08 -11.37
C ASP A 290 6.79 16.91 -10.36
N TYR A 291 6.60 17.46 -9.15
CA TYR A 291 7.60 17.30 -8.12
C TYR A 291 7.12 16.23 -7.14
N GLN A 292 8.04 15.29 -6.85
CA GLN A 292 7.72 14.10 -6.07
C GLN A 292 8.66 13.99 -4.88
N ASP A 293 8.10 13.64 -3.73
CA ASP A 293 8.94 13.37 -2.56
C ASP A 293 9.61 12.00 -2.71
N LEU A 294 10.39 11.61 -1.71
CA LEU A 294 11.14 10.35 -1.77
C LEU A 294 10.24 9.13 -1.71
N SER A 295 9.00 9.30 -1.25
CA SER A 295 8.02 8.21 -1.22
C SER A 295 7.24 8.09 -2.52
N GLY A 296 7.46 8.99 -3.48
CA GLY A 296 6.78 8.95 -4.76
C GLY A 296 5.49 9.75 -4.82
N ASN A 297 5.18 10.53 -3.78
CA ASN A 297 3.96 11.33 -3.75
C ASN A 297 4.19 12.64 -4.50
N THR A 298 3.26 13.02 -5.37
CA THR A 298 3.36 14.21 -6.23
C THR A 298 2.61 15.39 -5.61
N GLY A 299 3.29 16.53 -5.51
CA GLY A 299 2.66 17.76 -5.01
C GLY A 299 1.79 18.44 -6.06
N ALA A 300 0.95 19.34 -5.59
CA ALA A 300 0.08 20.10 -6.49
C ALA A 300 0.89 21.13 -7.28
N GLU A 301 0.54 21.31 -8.57
CA GLU A 301 1.16 22.31 -9.41
C GLU A 301 1.06 23.68 -8.74
N ASP A 302 2.15 24.46 -8.74
CA ASP A 302 2.22 25.77 -8.10
C ASP A 302 2.46 26.83 -9.16
N ARG A 303 1.58 27.83 -9.22
CA ARG A 303 1.64 28.96 -10.16
C ARG A 303 1.68 30.29 -9.43
N SER A 304 2.08 30.31 -8.16
CA SER A 304 1.96 31.47 -7.31
C SER A 304 3.13 32.45 -7.40
N HIS A 305 4.16 32.14 -8.18
CA HIS A 305 5.36 32.97 -8.26
C HIS A 305 5.55 33.53 -9.67
N SER A 306 6.11 34.73 -9.76
CA SER A 306 6.43 35.35 -11.04
C SER A 306 7.66 36.22 -10.86
N MET A 307 8.31 36.55 -11.99
CA MET A 307 9.51 37.35 -11.97
C MET A 307 9.27 38.59 -12.87
N PRO A 308 9.62 39.79 -12.39
CA PRO A 308 9.54 40.99 -13.26
C PRO A 308 10.50 40.87 -14.42
N ILE A 309 10.07 41.34 -15.60
CA ILE A 309 10.94 41.44 -16.75
C ILE A 309 11.54 42.84 -16.72
N THR A 310 12.87 42.93 -16.90
CA THR A 310 13.56 44.20 -16.88
C THR A 310 13.00 45.10 -17.96
N PRO A 311 12.53 46.32 -17.62
CA PRO A 311 12.04 47.24 -18.64
C PRO A 311 13.20 47.93 -19.37
N THR A 312 12.91 48.54 -20.52
CA THR A 312 13.90 49.25 -21.28
C THR A 312 13.47 50.69 -21.57
N LEU A 313 14.46 51.55 -21.68
CA LEU A 313 14.27 52.91 -22.16
C LEU A 313 15.29 53.15 -23.28
N ALA A 314 14.87 53.89 -24.30
CA ALA A 314 15.75 54.29 -25.40
C ALA A 314 15.47 55.75 -25.72
N ILE A 315 16.51 56.48 -26.02
CA ILE A 315 16.41 57.88 -26.41
C ILE A 315 16.60 57.96 -27.91
N THR A 316 15.67 58.58 -28.61
CA THR A 316 15.85 58.88 -30.01
C THR A 316 17.02 59.86 -30.14
N PRO A 317 18.01 59.62 -31.03
CA PRO A 317 19.13 60.56 -31.16
C PRO A 317 18.63 61.99 -31.31
N VAL A 318 19.16 62.87 -30.45
CA VAL A 318 18.82 64.29 -30.47
C VAL A 318 19.62 64.91 -31.61
N GLY A 319 18.98 65.53 -32.56
CA GLY A 319 19.66 66.17 -33.66
C GLY A 319 20.40 67.43 -33.17
N ASN A 320 20.78 68.23 -34.11
CA ASN A 320 21.43 69.51 -33.78
C ASN A 320 20.45 70.38 -32.99
N VAL A 321 20.99 71.03 -31.95
CA VAL A 321 20.24 72.00 -31.19
C VAL A 321 20.88 73.35 -31.46
N ASP A 322 20.08 74.33 -31.88
CA ASP A 322 20.56 75.63 -32.22
C ASP A 322 19.50 76.67 -31.78
N SER A 323 19.71 77.94 -32.19
CA SER A 323 18.86 79.03 -31.72
C SER A 323 17.38 78.82 -32.16
N SER A 324 17.13 77.99 -33.17
CA SER A 324 15.75 77.80 -33.61
C SER A 324 14.95 76.82 -32.68
N ASN A 325 15.66 75.99 -31.94
CA ASN A 325 14.94 74.99 -31.09
C ASN A 325 15.40 74.92 -29.63
N ALA A 326 16.47 75.65 -29.25
CA ALA A 326 17.00 75.54 -27.88
C ALA A 326 16.04 76.01 -26.81
N ALA A 327 15.13 76.94 -27.14
CA ALA A 327 14.17 77.49 -26.16
C ALA A 327 13.04 76.53 -25.86
N ALA A 328 12.84 75.49 -26.65
CA ALA A 328 11.71 74.52 -26.46
C ALA A 328 12.11 73.13 -26.91
N LEU A 329 13.26 72.69 -26.42
CA LEU A 329 13.78 71.37 -26.78
C LEU A 329 12.93 70.27 -26.18
N GLN A 330 12.58 69.31 -26.99
CA GLN A 330 11.91 68.14 -26.53
C GLN A 330 12.75 66.90 -26.84
N ILE A 331 12.81 66.00 -25.86
CA ILE A 331 13.51 64.73 -26.01
C ILE A 331 12.45 63.66 -26.23
N THR A 332 12.68 62.75 -27.15
CA THR A 332 11.76 61.68 -27.47
C THR A 332 12.45 60.32 -27.34
N GLY A 333 11.64 59.30 -27.20
CA GLY A 333 12.21 57.97 -27.16
C GLY A 333 11.13 56.90 -27.16
N THR A 334 11.57 55.70 -26.88
CA THR A 334 10.71 54.54 -26.80
C THR A 334 11.04 53.79 -25.50
N SER A 335 10.17 52.85 -25.16
CA SER A 335 10.37 52.08 -23.93
C SER A 335 9.65 50.75 -24.05
N SER A 336 9.96 49.88 -23.15
CA SER A 336 9.12 48.68 -22.92
C SER A 336 8.69 48.69 -21.47
N ARG A 337 7.46 48.28 -21.24
CA ARG A 337 6.90 48.05 -19.89
C ARG A 337 6.80 49.31 -19.04
N PHE A 338 6.64 50.46 -19.68
CA PHE A 338 6.42 51.72 -18.97
C PHE A 338 5.08 52.37 -19.36
N ASP A 339 4.27 51.73 -20.12
CA ASP A 339 3.00 52.33 -20.62
C ASP A 339 2.25 52.99 -19.46
N GLY A 340 1.90 54.27 -19.66
CA GLY A 340 1.15 55.05 -18.70
C GLY A 340 1.98 55.58 -17.53
N GLN A 341 3.24 55.21 -17.44
CA GLN A 341 4.12 55.67 -16.37
C GLN A 341 4.86 56.95 -16.80
N THR A 342 5.37 57.69 -15.84
CA THR A 342 6.12 58.88 -16.08
C THR A 342 7.61 58.59 -16.02
N VAL A 343 8.35 59.05 -17.01
CA VAL A 343 9.81 59.00 -16.99
C VAL A 343 10.34 60.44 -16.82
N SER A 344 11.45 60.58 -16.12
CA SER A 344 12.08 61.88 -15.95
C SER A 344 13.18 62.04 -16.98
N VAL A 345 13.38 63.31 -17.40
CA VAL A 345 14.40 63.66 -18.39
C VAL A 345 15.24 64.77 -17.77
N GLU A 346 16.56 64.57 -17.74
CA GLU A 346 17.49 65.59 -17.25
C GLU A 346 18.53 65.85 -18.33
N ILE A 347 18.87 67.12 -18.51
CA ILE A 347 19.92 67.54 -19.44
C ILE A 347 21.06 68.07 -18.59
N LYS A 348 22.27 67.60 -18.88
CA LYS A 348 23.52 68.00 -18.19
C LYS A 348 24.58 68.32 -19.23
N ALA A 349 25.50 69.21 -18.90
CA ALA A 349 26.69 69.41 -19.76
C ALA A 349 27.54 68.14 -19.66
N GLN A 350 28.15 67.74 -20.76
CA GLN A 350 28.98 66.55 -20.80
C GLN A 350 30.07 66.63 -19.73
N GLY A 351 30.17 65.57 -18.91
CA GLY A 351 31.16 65.52 -17.85
C GLY A 351 30.75 66.20 -16.57
N SER A 352 29.55 66.75 -16.51
CA SER A 352 29.03 67.44 -15.32
C SER A 352 27.88 66.71 -14.75
N GLU A 353 27.71 66.80 -13.43
CA GLU A 353 26.56 66.23 -12.76
C GLU A 353 25.45 67.27 -12.47
N THR A 354 25.75 68.57 -12.88
CA THR A 354 24.76 69.64 -12.66
C THR A 354 23.68 69.54 -13.74
N VAL A 355 22.41 69.48 -13.24
CA VAL A 355 21.27 69.47 -14.15
C VAL A 355 21.03 70.89 -14.67
N ILE A 356 21.03 71.09 -16.01
CA ILE A 356 20.76 72.38 -16.59
C ILE A 356 19.30 72.53 -17.03
N ALA A 357 18.61 71.47 -17.24
CA ALA A 357 17.15 71.49 -17.49
C ALA A 357 16.58 70.15 -17.16
N SER A 358 15.33 70.16 -16.77
CA SER A 358 14.66 68.92 -16.46
C SER A 358 13.21 68.93 -16.94
N GLY A 359 12.73 67.76 -17.22
CA GLY A 359 11.36 67.60 -17.68
C GLY A 359 10.88 66.20 -17.43
N SER A 360 9.73 65.86 -17.96
CA SER A 360 9.17 64.54 -17.82
C SER A 360 8.34 64.19 -19.04
N ALA A 361 8.05 62.89 -19.15
CA ALA A 361 7.20 62.39 -20.23
C ALA A 361 6.31 61.30 -19.64
N THR A 362 5.05 61.27 -20.05
CA THR A 362 4.17 60.13 -19.80
C THR A 362 4.27 59.22 -21.01
N VAL A 363 4.59 57.96 -20.74
CA VAL A 363 4.77 56.98 -21.80
C VAL A 363 3.41 56.61 -22.37
N GLN A 364 3.29 56.69 -23.69
CA GLN A 364 2.07 56.38 -24.37
C GLN A 364 1.92 54.86 -24.56
N SER A 365 0.72 54.45 -24.77
CA SER A 365 0.45 53.08 -25.15
C SER A 365 1.29 52.73 -26.39
N GLY A 366 2.06 51.72 -26.31
CA GLY A 366 2.97 51.34 -27.39
C GLY A 366 4.39 51.89 -27.27
N UNK A 367 4.69 52.64 -26.08
CA UNK A 367 5.88 52.82 -25.75
C UNK A 367 6.50 54.02 -26.12
N ALA A 368 5.92 54.82 -26.84
CA ALA A 368 6.61 56.09 -27.23
C ALA A 368 6.47 57.16 -26.14
N TRP A 369 7.42 57.99 -26.03
CA TRP A 369 7.34 59.08 -25.05
C TRP A 369 7.99 60.32 -25.62
N THR A 370 7.48 61.48 -25.21
CA THR A 370 7.99 62.79 -25.57
C THR A 370 7.95 63.69 -24.34
N SER A 371 9.08 64.30 -24.00
CA SER A 371 9.16 65.19 -22.83
C SER A 371 8.38 66.47 -23.08
N ASN A 372 8.06 67.15 -22.01
CA ASN A 372 7.66 68.54 -22.14
C ASN A 372 8.82 69.31 -22.70
N ALA A 373 8.51 70.51 -23.22
CA ALA A 373 9.55 71.43 -23.78
C ALA A 373 10.44 71.90 -22.62
N MET A 374 11.75 71.95 -22.89
CA MET A 374 12.77 72.43 -21.95
C MET A 374 13.57 73.52 -22.63
N ASP A 375 13.85 74.57 -21.87
CA ASP A 375 14.57 75.73 -22.41
C ASP A 375 16.06 75.63 -22.01
N ILE A 376 16.91 75.42 -22.98
CA ILE A 376 18.38 75.44 -22.81
C ILE A 376 19.04 76.54 -23.59
N SER A 377 18.27 77.57 -24.03
CA SER A 377 18.82 78.65 -24.82
C SER A 377 19.81 79.54 -24.08
N GLY A 378 19.79 79.45 -22.73
CA GLY A 378 20.72 80.19 -21.90
C GLY A 378 22.03 79.50 -21.59
N GLU A 379 22.28 78.31 -22.15
CA GLU A 379 23.44 77.49 -21.79
C GLU A 379 24.54 77.63 -22.80
#